data_d00e59d79f6ffe4c58b73ddd1028bd14
#
_entry.id   d00e59d79f6ffe4c58b73ddd1028bd14
#
_cell.length_a   1.000
_cell.length_b   1.000
_cell.length_c   1.000
_cell.angle_alpha   90.00
_cell.angle_beta   90.00
_cell.angle_gamma   90.00
#
_symmetry.space_group_name_H-M   'P 1'
#
loop_
_entity.id
_entity.type
_entity.pdbx_description
1 polymer ?
#
loop_
_entity_poly.entity_id
_entity_poly.type
_entity_poly.pdbx_seq_one_letter_code
_entity_poly.pdbx_strand_id
1 'polypeptide(L)'
;MTQHKQVSDDTAHAIDEEVRRIIDSNYERSRRLLDENIDKLHAMAKALVKYETIGEDQIKDIMEGREPRPPADWDDTVDSGNPEDGSATAESDAAGTIGGPASEH
;
A
#
# COMPACT_ATOMS: atom_id res chain seq x y z
N MET A 1 26.50 4.84 -36.90
CA MET A 1 25.41 4.63 -37.89
C MET A 1 24.38 3.68 -37.28
N THR A 2 23.31 4.23 -36.86
CA THR A 2 22.15 3.46 -36.42
C THR A 2 21.43 2.91 -37.63
N GLN A 3 21.55 1.61 -37.83
CA GLN A 3 20.73 0.94 -38.80
C GLN A 3 19.34 0.76 -38.18
N HIS A 4 18.39 1.59 -38.63
CA HIS A 4 17.01 1.33 -38.38
C HIS A 4 16.57 0.15 -39.25
N LYS A 5 16.38 -1.01 -38.62
CA LYS A 5 15.64 -2.08 -39.26
C LYS A 5 14.22 -1.58 -39.50
N GLN A 6 13.92 -1.28 -40.73
CA GLN A 6 12.55 -0.99 -41.11
C GLN A 6 11.76 -2.28 -41.06
N VAL A 7 11.02 -2.44 -40.00
CA VAL A 7 10.02 -3.49 -39.88
C VAL A 7 8.82 -3.06 -40.70
N SER A 8 8.23 -3.93 -41.48
CA SER A 8 7.01 -3.64 -42.19
C SER A 8 5.89 -3.24 -41.23
N ASP A 9 4.95 -2.42 -41.68
CA ASP A 9 3.82 -1.98 -40.84
C ASP A 9 3.02 -3.16 -40.28
N ASP A 10 2.83 -4.21 -41.07
CA ASP A 10 2.14 -5.42 -40.62
C ASP A 10 2.89 -6.13 -39.49
N THR A 11 4.21 -6.22 -39.59
CA THR A 11 5.03 -6.82 -38.54
C THR A 11 5.05 -5.96 -37.29
N ALA A 12 5.16 -4.64 -37.42
CA ALA A 12 5.08 -3.71 -36.31
C ALA A 12 3.75 -3.83 -35.58
N HIS A 13 2.65 -3.94 -36.31
CA HIS A 13 1.33 -4.14 -35.73
C HIS A 13 1.21 -5.47 -34.99
N ALA A 14 1.75 -6.56 -35.57
CA ALA A 14 1.77 -7.87 -34.92
C ALA A 14 2.59 -7.86 -33.63
N ILE A 15 3.70 -7.15 -33.61
CA ILE A 15 4.52 -6.98 -32.39
C ILE A 15 3.73 -6.20 -31.33
N ASP A 16 3.08 -5.12 -31.70
CA ASP A 16 2.29 -4.31 -30.80
C ASP A 16 1.12 -5.10 -30.20
N GLU A 17 0.44 -5.90 -31.00
CA GLU A 17 -0.63 -6.78 -30.53
C GLU A 17 -0.11 -7.83 -29.55
N GLU A 18 1.04 -8.43 -29.84
CA GLU A 18 1.64 -9.44 -28.96
C GLU A 18 2.09 -8.82 -27.62
N VAL A 19 2.71 -7.66 -27.65
CA VAL A 19 3.08 -6.91 -26.43
C VAL A 19 1.83 -6.60 -25.60
N ARG A 20 0.79 -6.12 -26.23
CA ARG A 20 -0.49 -5.84 -25.56
C ARG A 20 -1.08 -7.10 -24.94
N ARG A 21 -1.10 -8.19 -25.67
CA ARG A 21 -1.60 -9.48 -25.19
C ARG A 21 -0.86 -9.94 -23.93
N ILE A 22 0.48 -9.84 -23.93
CA ILE A 22 1.30 -10.21 -22.78
C ILE A 22 1.00 -9.32 -21.57
N ILE A 23 0.93 -8.01 -21.78
CA ILE A 23 0.65 -7.05 -20.70
C ILE A 23 -0.75 -7.28 -20.13
N ASP A 24 -1.75 -7.39 -20.98
CA ASP A 24 -3.15 -7.56 -20.55
C ASP A 24 -3.35 -8.88 -19.81
N SER A 25 -2.77 -9.97 -20.30
CA SER A 25 -2.88 -11.28 -19.65
C SER A 25 -2.19 -11.30 -18.29
N ASN A 26 -1.05 -10.66 -18.16
CA ASN A 26 -0.33 -10.56 -16.89
C ASN A 26 -1.05 -9.62 -15.91
N TYR A 27 -1.61 -8.53 -16.39
CA TYR A 27 -2.44 -7.63 -15.58
C TYR A 27 -3.65 -8.37 -15.00
N GLU A 28 -4.39 -9.09 -15.83
CA GLU A 28 -5.54 -9.86 -15.38
C GLU A 28 -5.16 -10.97 -14.41
N ARG A 29 -4.04 -11.63 -14.66
CA ARG A 29 -3.52 -12.65 -13.73
C ARG A 29 -3.18 -12.05 -12.38
N SER A 30 -2.51 -10.91 -12.35
CA SER A 30 -2.16 -10.21 -11.12
C SER A 30 -3.40 -9.79 -10.34
N ARG A 31 -4.37 -9.23 -11.03
CA ARG A 31 -5.64 -8.83 -10.44
C ARG A 31 -6.39 -10.02 -9.83
N ARG A 32 -6.47 -11.12 -10.55
CA ARG A 32 -7.11 -12.34 -10.08
C ARG A 32 -6.41 -12.88 -8.83
N LEU A 33 -5.08 -12.93 -8.82
CA LEU A 33 -4.32 -13.38 -7.65
C LEU A 33 -4.57 -12.51 -6.42
N LEU A 34 -4.68 -11.20 -6.59
CA LEU A 34 -5.00 -10.28 -5.50
C LEU A 34 -6.45 -10.46 -5.02
N ASP A 35 -7.40 -10.57 -5.94
CA ASP A 35 -8.81 -10.75 -5.61
C ASP A 35 -9.06 -12.08 -4.88
N GLU A 36 -8.42 -13.15 -5.32
CA GLU A 36 -8.52 -14.47 -4.68
C GLU A 36 -7.87 -14.53 -3.30
N ASN A 37 -6.93 -13.64 -3.02
CA ASN A 37 -6.18 -13.59 -1.76
C ASN A 37 -6.39 -12.28 -0.99
N ILE A 38 -7.49 -11.59 -1.23
CA ILE A 38 -7.75 -10.30 -0.59
C ILE A 38 -7.76 -10.40 0.94
N ASP A 39 -8.26 -11.48 1.51
CA ASP A 39 -8.29 -11.72 2.95
C ASP A 39 -6.87 -11.81 3.53
N LYS A 40 -5.97 -12.46 2.81
CA LYS A 40 -4.55 -12.55 3.19
C LYS A 40 -3.86 -11.20 3.10
N LEU A 41 -4.19 -10.41 2.08
CA LEU A 41 -3.68 -9.04 1.93
C LEU A 41 -4.13 -8.17 3.11
N HIS A 42 -5.40 -8.26 3.50
CA HIS A 42 -5.92 -7.54 4.67
C HIS A 42 -5.25 -8.01 5.96
N ALA A 43 -5.02 -9.32 6.12
CA ALA A 43 -4.31 -9.86 7.27
C ALA A 43 -2.87 -9.36 7.37
N MET A 44 -2.17 -9.26 6.24
CA MET A 44 -0.83 -8.67 6.17
C MET A 44 -0.84 -7.19 6.55
N ALA A 45 -1.80 -6.44 6.04
CA ALA A 45 -1.94 -5.03 6.38
C ALA A 45 -2.19 -4.82 7.88
N LYS A 46 -3.06 -5.62 8.48
CA LYS A 46 -3.32 -5.58 9.93
C LYS A 46 -2.07 -5.93 10.74
N ALA A 47 -1.34 -6.95 10.32
CA ALA A 47 -0.10 -7.35 10.98
C ALA A 47 0.97 -6.25 10.90
N LEU A 48 1.10 -5.59 9.75
CA LEU A 48 2.02 -4.46 9.58
C LEU A 48 1.64 -3.24 10.43
N VAL A 49 0.36 -2.97 10.57
CA VAL A 49 -0.12 -1.90 11.47
C VAL A 49 0.20 -2.23 12.92
N LYS A 50 0.02 -3.48 13.33
CA LYS A 50 0.23 -3.91 14.70
C LYS A 50 1.71 -4.06 15.08
N TYR A 51 2.49 -4.70 14.21
CA TYR A 51 3.86 -5.08 14.50
C TYR A 51 4.92 -4.21 13.80
N GLU A 52 4.50 -3.32 12.91
CA GLU A 52 5.34 -2.47 12.05
C GLU A 52 6.20 -3.25 11.04
N THR A 53 6.48 -4.50 11.30
CA THR A 53 7.22 -5.39 10.42
C THR A 53 6.64 -6.80 10.49
N ILE A 54 6.70 -7.52 9.38
CA ILE A 54 6.37 -8.95 9.32
C ILE A 54 7.49 -9.69 8.62
N GLY A 55 7.87 -10.82 9.16
CA GLY A 55 8.89 -11.71 8.60
C GLY A 55 8.28 -12.98 8.01
N GLU A 56 9.15 -13.92 7.67
CA GLU A 56 8.77 -15.17 7.01
C GLU A 56 7.73 -15.97 7.80
N ASP A 57 7.91 -16.07 9.12
CA ASP A 57 7.00 -16.85 9.96
C ASP A 57 5.59 -16.27 10.00
N GLN A 58 5.48 -14.95 10.11
CA GLN A 58 4.19 -14.25 10.07
C GLN A 58 3.51 -14.39 8.71
N ILE A 59 4.27 -14.30 7.63
CA ILE A 59 3.76 -14.49 6.27
C ILE A 59 3.27 -15.92 6.08
N LYS A 60 3.99 -16.92 6.55
CA LYS A 60 3.54 -18.32 6.51
C LYS A 60 2.23 -18.52 7.26
N ASP A 61 2.11 -17.99 8.46
CA ASP A 61 0.87 -18.07 9.23
C ASP A 61 -0.32 -17.49 8.46
N ILE A 62 -0.15 -16.31 7.89
CA ILE A 62 -1.17 -15.63 7.09
C ILE A 62 -1.53 -16.46 5.84
N MET A 63 -0.54 -16.98 5.14
CA MET A 63 -0.77 -17.78 3.92
C MET A 63 -1.50 -19.08 4.23
N GLU A 64 -1.33 -19.64 5.40
CA GLU A 64 -2.03 -20.82 5.88
C GLU A 64 -3.40 -20.52 6.52
N GLY A 65 -3.80 -19.25 6.55
CA GLY A 65 -5.06 -18.81 7.13
C GLY A 65 -5.07 -18.74 8.64
N ARG A 66 -3.90 -18.76 9.27
CA ARG A 66 -3.75 -18.60 10.72
C ARG A 66 -3.49 -17.15 11.09
N GLU A 67 -3.83 -16.81 12.32
CA GLU A 67 -3.43 -15.54 12.88
C GLU A 67 -1.89 -15.49 13.01
N PRO A 68 -1.25 -14.42 12.52
CA PRO A 68 0.21 -14.35 12.58
C PRO A 68 0.70 -14.24 14.00
N ARG A 69 1.71 -15.04 14.32
CA ARG A 69 2.42 -14.96 15.61
C ARG A 69 3.17 -13.62 15.71
N PRO A 70 3.38 -13.10 16.92
CA PRO A 70 4.20 -11.92 17.09
C PRO A 70 5.64 -12.14 16.59
N PRO A 71 6.31 -11.12 16.05
CA PRO A 71 7.75 -11.19 15.80
C PRO A 71 8.54 -11.49 17.08
N ALA A 72 9.72 -12.12 16.93
CA ALA A 72 10.54 -12.51 18.06
C ALA A 72 10.92 -11.36 19.00
N ASP A 73 11.02 -10.17 18.46
CA ASP A 73 11.41 -8.93 19.17
C ASP A 73 10.20 -8.13 19.68
N TRP A 74 9.00 -8.66 19.50
CA TRP A 74 7.77 -7.97 19.88
C TRP A 74 7.57 -8.00 21.38
N ASP A 75 7.39 -6.82 21.97
CA ASP A 75 7.09 -6.65 23.38
C ASP A 75 5.67 -6.10 23.53
N ASP A 76 4.76 -6.93 24.02
CA ASP A 76 3.36 -6.57 24.25
C ASP A 76 3.18 -5.46 25.30
N THR A 77 4.24 -5.13 26.03
CA THR A 77 4.16 -4.14 27.12
C THR A 77 4.10 -2.70 26.62
N VAL A 78 4.39 -2.47 25.35
CA VAL A 78 4.41 -1.11 24.75
C VAL A 78 3.06 -0.66 24.27
N ASP A 79 2.14 -1.58 24.00
CA ASP A 79 0.82 -1.26 23.43
C ASP A 79 -0.29 -1.08 24.46
N SER A 80 0.00 -1.18 25.74
CA SER A 80 -0.92 -0.80 26.81
C SER A 80 -0.71 0.65 27.26
N GLY A 81 -0.41 1.53 26.32
CA GLY A 81 -0.56 2.96 26.48
C GLY A 81 -2.04 3.29 26.61
N ASN A 82 -2.47 3.31 27.85
CA ASN A 82 -3.79 3.72 28.29
C ASN A 82 -4.24 5.00 27.57
N PRO A 83 -5.35 5.02 26.84
CA PRO A 83 -5.93 6.25 26.33
C PRO A 83 -6.90 6.86 27.34
N GLU A 84 -6.63 6.73 28.62
CA GLU A 84 -7.42 7.40 29.64
C GLU A 84 -6.55 8.30 30.51
N ASP A 85 -6.21 9.42 30.00
CA ASP A 85 -6.24 10.68 30.75
C ASP A 85 -6.12 11.86 29.79
N GLY A 86 -7.23 12.30 29.32
CA GLY A 86 -7.38 13.47 28.49
C GLY A 86 -8.57 14.29 28.92
N SER A 87 -8.76 14.43 30.21
CA SER A 87 -9.54 15.55 30.72
C SER A 87 -8.69 16.81 30.62
N ALA A 88 -8.58 17.31 29.42
CA ALA A 88 -8.10 18.65 29.20
C ALA A 88 -9.30 19.54 29.05
N THR A 89 -9.57 20.30 30.07
CA THR A 89 -10.38 21.48 30.02
C THR A 89 -9.93 22.36 28.84
N ALA A 90 -10.81 22.46 27.90
CA ALA A 90 -10.70 23.49 26.88
C ALA A 90 -10.94 24.83 27.51
N GLU A 91 -9.92 25.60 27.69
CA GLU A 91 -10.07 27.05 27.78
C GLU A 91 -9.77 27.66 26.42
N SER A 92 -10.81 28.25 25.91
CA SER A 92 -10.79 29.19 24.83
C SER A 92 -9.80 30.30 25.08
N ASP A 93 -8.99 30.62 24.17
CA ASP A 93 -8.83 31.98 23.68
C ASP A 93 -7.77 32.03 22.59
N ALA A 94 -8.17 32.39 21.45
CA ALA A 94 -7.41 33.29 20.60
C ALA A 94 -8.10 33.40 19.24
N ALA A 95 -8.93 34.36 19.16
CA ALA A 95 -9.23 35.00 17.90
C ALA A 95 -7.93 35.60 17.35
N GLY A 96 -7.30 34.94 16.46
CA GLY A 96 -6.24 35.46 15.66
C GLY A 96 -6.77 35.70 14.25
N THR A 97 -7.29 36.86 14.03
CA THR A 97 -7.62 37.33 12.69
C THR A 97 -6.33 37.44 11.89
N ILE A 98 -6.13 36.55 10.95
CA ILE A 98 -5.07 36.71 9.99
C ILE A 98 -5.66 37.10 8.65
N GLY A 99 -5.23 38.22 8.20
CA GLY A 99 -5.04 38.46 6.82
C GLY A 99 -6.11 39.23 6.11
N GLY A 100 -5.78 40.45 5.93
CA GLY A 100 -6.32 41.22 4.85
C GLY A 100 -5.77 40.79 3.52
N PRO A 101 -6.53 40.90 2.43
CA PRO A 101 -6.06 40.61 1.11
C PRO A 101 -5.01 41.61 0.67
N ALA A 102 -3.95 41.07 0.05
CA ALA A 102 -2.97 41.86 -0.64
C ALA A 102 -3.67 42.57 -1.81
N SER A 103 -3.65 43.88 -1.79
CA SER A 103 -4.08 44.67 -2.92
C SER A 103 -2.99 44.76 -3.97
N GLU A 104 -3.37 44.42 -5.16
CA GLU A 104 -2.59 44.60 -6.35
C GLU A 104 -2.32 46.06 -6.66
N HIS A 105 -1.13 46.28 -7.12
CA HIS A 105 -0.82 47.33 -8.06
C HIS A 105 0.07 46.79 -9.14
#